data_e1b1cc12448f78dc87582b449ee9a486
#
_entry.id   e1b1cc12448f78dc87582b449ee9a486
#
_cell.length_a   1.000
_cell.length_b   1.000
_cell.length_c   1.000
_cell.angle_alpha   90.00
_cell.angle_beta   90.00
_cell.angle_gamma   90.00
#
_symmetry.space_group_name_H-M   'P 1'
#
loop_
_entity.id
_entity.type
_entity.pdbx_description
1 polymer ?
#
loop_
_entity_poly.entity_id
_entity_poly.type
_entity_poly.pdbx_seq_one_letter_code
_entity_poly.pdbx_strand_id
1 'polypeptide(L)' 'MKHSKHFEKVKGYYDSGLWSKSRVRAAVGKWITAEEYEEITGEVYEA' A
#
# COMPACT_ATOMS: atom_id res chain seq x y z
N MET A 1 -6.01 -0.10 15.51
CA MET A 1 -6.07 1.03 14.58
C MET A 1 -6.69 0.64 13.27
N LYS A 2 -7.42 1.53 12.72
CA LYS A 2 -8.08 1.27 11.46
C LYS A 2 -7.22 1.67 10.30
N HIS A 3 -7.21 0.80 9.29
CA HIS A 3 -6.54 1.12 8.04
C HIS A 3 -7.48 1.90 7.14
N SER A 4 -6.93 2.46 6.08
CA SER A 4 -7.74 3.14 5.09
C SER A 4 -8.71 2.17 4.46
N LYS A 5 -9.78 2.72 3.90
CA LYS A 5 -10.78 1.91 3.23
C LYS A 5 -10.19 0.98 2.18
N HIS A 6 -9.19 1.47 1.49
CA HIS A 6 -8.61 0.73 0.37
C HIS A 6 -7.39 -0.08 0.75
N PHE A 7 -7.08 -0.10 2.04
CA PHE A 7 -5.88 -0.80 2.48
C PHE A 7 -5.90 -2.27 2.07
N GLU A 8 -6.97 -2.96 2.38
CA GLU A 8 -7.04 -4.38 2.11
C GLU A 8 -7.06 -4.66 0.62
N LYS A 9 -7.68 -3.81 -0.15
CA LYS A 9 -7.70 -3.97 -1.60
C LYS A 9 -6.30 -3.86 -2.16
N VAL A 10 -5.59 -2.80 -1.76
CA VAL A 10 -4.24 -2.58 -2.26
C VAL A 10 -3.32 -3.70 -1.82
N LYS A 11 -3.46 -4.11 -0.56
CA LYS A 11 -2.66 -5.21 -0.05
C LYS A 11 -2.90 -6.48 -0.85
N GLY A 12 -4.16 -6.77 -1.15
CA GLY A 12 -4.51 -7.94 -1.94
C GLY A 12 -3.93 -7.88 -3.33
N TYR A 13 -3.97 -6.73 -3.95
CA TYR A 13 -3.40 -6.54 -5.29
C TYR A 13 -1.91 -6.80 -5.27
N TYR A 14 -1.24 -6.29 -4.25
CA TYR A 14 0.20 -6.48 -4.15
C TYR A 14 0.54 -7.94 -3.86
N ASP A 15 -0.18 -8.54 -2.93
CA ASP A 15 0.08 -9.93 -2.55
C ASP A 15 -0.15 -10.89 -3.70
N SER A 16 -1.14 -10.61 -4.52
CA SER A 16 -1.47 -11.50 -5.64
C SER A 16 -0.59 -11.24 -6.86
N GLY A 17 0.25 -10.22 -6.81
CA GLY A 17 1.15 -9.93 -7.90
C GLY A 17 0.55 -9.03 -8.97
N LEU A 18 -0.66 -8.54 -8.76
CA LEU A 18 -1.29 -7.63 -9.71
C LEU A 18 -0.62 -6.27 -9.72
N TRP A 19 -0.15 -5.83 -8.56
CA TRP A 19 0.48 -4.53 -8.41
C TRP A 19 1.92 -4.70 -7.99
N SER A 20 2.79 -3.88 -8.55
CA SER A 20 4.18 -3.81 -8.12
C SER A 20 4.30 -2.80 -6.98
N LYS A 21 5.49 -2.75 -6.37
CA LYS A 21 5.74 -1.77 -5.33
C LYS A 21 5.52 -0.35 -5.84
N SER A 22 5.93 -0.10 -7.06
CA SER A 22 5.74 1.22 -7.65
C SER A 22 4.27 1.60 -7.68
N ARG A 23 3.43 0.63 -7.97
CA ARG A 23 2.00 0.88 -8.04
C ARG A 23 1.44 1.18 -6.65
N VAL A 24 1.85 0.40 -5.66
CA VAL A 24 1.42 0.63 -4.30
C VAL A 24 1.89 2.00 -3.83
N ARG A 25 3.11 2.34 -4.18
CA ARG A 25 3.66 3.63 -3.80
C ARG A 25 2.86 4.78 -4.39
N ALA A 26 2.38 4.60 -5.61
CA ALA A 26 1.57 5.62 -6.25
C ALA A 26 0.23 5.79 -5.54
N ALA A 27 -0.22 4.78 -4.81
CA ALA A 27 -1.48 4.86 -4.08
C ALA A 27 -1.33 5.58 -2.75
N VAL A 28 -0.10 5.77 -2.29
CA VAL A 28 0.13 6.47 -1.03
C VAL A 28 -0.32 7.91 -1.16
N GLY A 29 -1.09 8.36 -0.18
CA GLY A 29 -1.62 9.71 -0.20
C GLY A 29 -2.96 9.81 -0.89
N LYS A 30 -3.34 8.79 -1.64
CA LYS A 30 -4.65 8.77 -2.31
C LYS A 30 -5.55 7.73 -1.67
N TRP A 31 -5.08 6.51 -1.62
CA TRP A 31 -5.87 5.38 -1.11
C TRP A 31 -5.36 4.87 0.21
N ILE A 32 -4.06 4.95 0.42
CA ILE A 32 -3.43 4.44 1.64
C ILE A 32 -2.45 5.47 2.17
N THR A 33 -1.95 5.22 3.37
CA THR A 33 -0.95 6.10 3.98
C THR A 33 0.44 5.49 3.82
N ALA A 34 1.45 6.29 4.16
CA ALA A 34 2.83 5.81 4.10
C ALA A 34 3.04 4.63 5.04
N GLU A 35 2.38 4.66 6.20
CA GLU A 35 2.49 3.56 7.13
C GLU A 35 1.90 2.30 6.56
N GLU A 36 0.80 2.43 5.84
CA GLU A 36 0.17 1.28 5.22
C GLU A 36 1.01 0.72 4.09
N TYR A 37 1.68 1.59 3.37
CA TYR A 37 2.63 1.13 2.35
C TYR A 37 3.69 0.23 2.98
N GLU A 38 4.19 0.66 4.14
CA GLU A 38 5.19 -0.10 4.85
C GLU A 38 4.65 -1.47 5.28
N GLU A 39 3.42 -1.49 5.75
CA GLU A 39 2.81 -2.75 6.16
C GLU A 39 2.59 -3.69 4.99
N ILE A 40 2.24 -3.14 3.85
CA ILE A 40 1.95 -3.95 2.68
C ILE A 40 3.22 -4.50 2.05
N THR A 41 4.20 -3.65 1.85
CA THR A 41 5.40 -4.04 1.11
C THR A 41 6.55 -4.46 2.00
N GLY A 42 6.52 -4.07 3.27
CA GLY A 42 7.60 -4.37 4.19
C GLY A 42 8.77 -3.41 4.08
N GLU A 43 8.59 -2.32 3.34
CA GLU A 43 9.65 -1.34 3.17
C GLU A 43 9.16 0.04 3.60
N VAL A 44 10.08 0.81 4.16
CA VAL A 44 9.75 2.17 4.58
C VAL A 44 9.46 3.02 3.36
N TYR A 45 8.38 3.80 3.43
CA TYR A 45 8.04 4.70 2.35
C TYR A 45 8.88 5.96 2.45
N GLU A 46 9.56 6.28 1.38
CA GLU A 46 10.34 7.52 1.29
C GLU A 46 9.78 8.36 0.15
N ALA A 47 9.42 9.57 0.51
CA ALA A 47 8.81 10.47 -0.46
C ALA A 47 9.81 10.93 -1.52
#